data_4355eae98f789296222c9d8012ae7b80
#
_entry.id   4355eae98f789296222c9d8012ae7b80
#
_cell.length_a   1.000
_cell.length_b   1.000
_cell.length_c   1.000
_cell.angle_alpha   90.00
_cell.angle_beta   90.00
_cell.angle_gamma   90.00
#
_symmetry.space_group_name_H-M   'P 1'
#
loop_
_entity.id
_entity.type
_entity.pdbx_description
1 polymer ?
#
loop_
_entity_poly.entity_id
_entity_poly.type
_entity_poly.pdbx_seq_one_letter_code
_entity_poly.pdbx_strand_id
1 'polypeptide(L)'
;HTAWNRGDASAYPPNDLTVPPYLVDTPETREGLSRYYAEITYMDGQVKQVMEMLDELEQKENTAFLWLSEQGSQLPFGKWTCYDTGIHAAAVLRWPRLVKAGSESAALVSYVDVVPTWIALAGGAPEPLGLDGASFADVLASKANHHHDVVFATHTTRGIYNGSEAFATRAATDGK
;
A
#
# COMPACT_ATOMS: atom_id res chain seq x y z
N HIS A 1 21.45 -11.75 6.76
CA HIS A 1 20.36 -10.83 6.32
C HIS A 1 20.55 -9.38 6.79
N THR A 2 21.81 -8.92 6.95
CA THR A 2 22.11 -7.54 7.36
C THR A 2 22.00 -6.50 6.22
N ALA A 3 21.78 -6.93 4.98
CA ALA A 3 21.78 -6.03 3.81
C ALA A 3 20.49 -5.19 3.65
N TRP A 4 19.44 -5.50 4.41
CA TRP A 4 18.12 -4.86 4.28
C TRP A 4 17.78 -3.90 5.42
N ASN A 5 18.63 -3.81 6.44
CA ASN A 5 18.42 -2.98 7.62
C ASN A 5 19.12 -1.62 7.40
N ARG A 6 18.43 -0.67 6.81
CA ARG A 6 18.94 0.68 6.50
C ARG A 6 18.40 1.75 7.44
N GLY A 7 17.26 1.48 8.07
CA GLY A 7 16.64 2.39 9.03
C GLY A 7 17.39 2.42 10.36
N ASP A 8 17.35 3.55 11.04
CA ASP A 8 17.91 3.71 12.39
C ASP A 8 16.92 3.23 13.46
N ALA A 9 17.11 1.99 13.92
CA ALA A 9 16.28 1.38 14.95
C ALA A 9 16.39 2.07 16.32
N SER A 10 17.43 2.87 16.58
CA SER A 10 17.57 3.60 17.86
C SER A 10 16.49 4.66 18.05
N ALA A 11 15.86 5.13 16.95
CA ALA A 11 14.71 6.02 16.98
C ALA A 11 13.43 5.35 17.52
N TYR A 12 13.42 4.02 17.64
CA TYR A 12 12.26 3.23 18.04
C TYR A 12 12.63 2.24 19.16
N PRO A 13 12.88 2.73 20.39
CA PRO A 13 13.26 1.85 21.52
C PRO A 13 12.19 0.77 21.74
N PRO A 14 12.55 -0.53 21.79
CA PRO A 14 11.60 -1.62 21.88
C PRO A 14 10.59 -1.51 23.03
N ASN A 15 11.03 -0.96 24.18
CA ASN A 15 10.18 -0.82 25.36
C ASN A 15 9.10 0.26 25.21
N ASP A 16 9.28 1.21 24.30
CA ASP A 16 8.33 2.32 24.08
C ASP A 16 7.27 1.99 23.04
N LEU A 17 7.41 0.83 22.35
CA LEU A 17 6.52 0.43 21.28
C LEU A 17 5.24 -0.23 21.81
N THR A 18 4.12 0.11 21.16
CA THR A 18 2.87 -0.63 21.33
C THR A 18 2.88 -1.85 20.42
N VAL A 19 2.77 -3.04 21.00
CA VAL A 19 2.66 -4.29 20.22
C VAL A 19 1.22 -4.46 19.76
N PRO A 20 0.99 -4.65 18.43
CA PRO A 20 -0.35 -4.94 17.91
C PRO A 20 -0.99 -6.14 18.59
N PRO A 21 -2.32 -6.13 18.84
CA PRO A 21 -3.00 -7.16 19.63
C PRO A 21 -2.99 -8.57 19.02
N TYR A 22 -2.68 -8.68 17.74
CA TYR A 22 -2.54 -9.97 17.05
C TYR A 22 -1.12 -10.56 17.15
N LEU A 23 -0.18 -9.85 17.75
CA LEU A 23 1.18 -10.33 18.01
C LEU A 23 1.38 -10.66 19.48
N VAL A 24 2.20 -11.66 19.74
CA VAL A 24 2.62 -11.97 21.11
C VAL A 24 3.67 -10.96 21.56
N ASP A 25 3.47 -10.32 22.69
CA ASP A 25 4.40 -9.34 23.26
C ASP A 25 5.61 -10.06 23.89
N THR A 26 6.70 -10.10 23.15
CA THR A 26 8.00 -10.63 23.60
C THR A 26 9.12 -9.65 23.27
N PRO A 27 10.29 -9.76 23.89
CA PRO A 27 11.46 -8.95 23.53
C PRO A 27 11.79 -9.04 22.02
N GLU A 28 11.70 -10.22 21.43
CA GLU A 28 11.98 -10.46 20.01
C GLU A 28 10.95 -9.78 19.10
N THR A 29 9.68 -9.81 19.47
CA THR A 29 8.61 -9.10 18.75
C THR A 29 8.84 -7.60 18.77
N ARG A 30 9.18 -7.04 19.94
CA ARG A 30 9.46 -5.61 20.10
C ARG A 30 10.69 -5.18 19.30
N GLU A 31 11.75 -5.98 19.31
CA GLU A 31 12.95 -5.74 18.50
C GLU A 31 12.63 -5.79 17.00
N GLY A 32 11.81 -6.76 16.58
CA GLY A 32 11.32 -6.86 15.20
C GLY A 32 10.52 -5.62 14.76
N LEU A 33 9.61 -5.14 15.62
CA LEU A 33 8.83 -3.93 15.38
C LEU A 33 9.71 -2.67 15.32
N SER A 34 10.71 -2.54 16.20
CA SER A 34 11.68 -1.45 16.18
C SER A 34 12.35 -1.33 14.80
N ARG A 35 12.87 -2.42 14.30
CA ARG A 35 13.49 -2.47 12.95
C ARG A 35 12.49 -2.20 11.84
N TYR A 36 11.29 -2.73 11.95
CA TYR A 36 10.22 -2.53 10.98
C TYR A 36 9.85 -1.04 10.85
N TYR A 37 9.66 -0.33 11.95
CA TYR A 37 9.37 1.10 11.95
C TYR A 37 10.55 1.94 11.43
N ALA A 38 11.78 1.54 11.76
CA ALA A 38 12.97 2.18 11.23
C ALA A 38 13.06 2.09 9.69
N GLU A 39 12.72 0.94 9.11
CA GLU A 39 12.69 0.78 7.65
C GLU A 39 11.56 1.60 7.00
N ILE A 40 10.41 1.75 7.66
CA ILE A 40 9.34 2.63 7.17
C ILE A 40 9.83 4.09 7.14
N THR A 41 10.50 4.56 8.20
CA THR A 41 11.08 5.91 8.24
C THR A 41 12.16 6.12 7.18
N TYR A 42 12.98 5.11 6.94
CA TYR A 42 13.97 5.16 5.86
C TYR A 42 13.30 5.29 4.48
N MET A 43 12.27 4.52 4.23
CA MET A 43 11.46 4.59 2.99
C MET A 43 10.77 5.95 2.84
N ASP A 44 10.19 6.50 3.91
CA ASP A 44 9.58 7.84 3.91
C ASP A 44 10.60 8.92 3.52
N GLY A 45 11.84 8.81 4.00
CA GLY A 45 12.95 9.66 3.58
C GLY A 45 13.24 9.58 2.08
N GLN A 46 13.05 8.41 1.44
CA GLN A 46 13.18 8.27 -0.01
C GLN A 46 12.03 8.94 -0.76
N VAL A 47 10.80 8.84 -0.24
CA VAL A 47 9.64 9.56 -0.77
C VAL A 47 9.89 11.08 -0.72
N LYS A 48 10.42 11.57 0.39
CA LYS A 48 10.82 12.99 0.52
C LYS A 48 11.78 13.41 -0.59
N GLN A 49 12.83 12.62 -0.86
CA GLN A 49 13.79 12.92 -1.93
C GLN A 49 13.13 13.02 -3.31
N VAL A 50 12.16 12.14 -3.61
CA VAL A 50 11.39 12.22 -4.86
C VAL A 50 10.57 13.51 -4.91
N MET A 51 9.95 13.92 -3.80
CA MET A 51 9.18 15.17 -3.75
C MET A 51 10.07 16.41 -3.94
N GLU A 52 11.25 16.43 -3.31
CA GLU A 52 12.24 17.50 -3.47
C GLU A 52 12.72 17.59 -4.94
N MET A 53 12.99 16.45 -5.58
CA MET A 53 13.35 16.41 -7.00
C MET A 53 12.25 16.97 -7.91
N LEU A 54 10.97 16.69 -7.64
CA LEU A 54 9.85 17.27 -8.39
C LEU A 54 9.74 18.78 -8.20
N ASP A 55 10.09 19.28 -7.02
CA ASP A 55 10.14 20.73 -6.75
C ASP A 55 11.30 21.38 -7.53
N GLU A 56 12.50 20.81 -7.50
CA GLU A 56 13.70 21.28 -8.22
C GLU A 56 13.48 21.30 -9.74
N LEU A 57 12.75 20.31 -10.28
CA LEU A 57 12.44 20.21 -11.71
C LEU A 57 11.21 21.05 -12.11
N GLU A 58 10.58 21.78 -11.20
CA GLU A 58 9.33 22.53 -11.42
C GLU A 58 8.18 21.68 -11.97
N GLN A 59 8.18 20.34 -11.65
CA GLN A 59 7.17 19.38 -12.12
C GLN A 59 6.12 19.03 -11.07
N LYS A 60 6.21 19.60 -9.88
CA LYS A 60 5.35 19.31 -8.74
C LYS A 60 3.86 19.36 -9.04
N GLU A 61 3.45 20.41 -9.76
CA GLU A 61 2.04 20.63 -10.10
C GLU A 61 1.56 19.75 -11.26
N ASN A 62 2.47 19.30 -12.11
CA ASN A 62 2.16 18.52 -13.31
C ASN A 62 2.43 17.03 -13.17
N THR A 63 2.73 16.54 -11.97
CA THR A 63 3.02 15.14 -11.70
C THR A 63 1.99 14.56 -10.74
N ALA A 64 1.35 13.46 -11.16
CA ALA A 64 0.61 12.58 -10.27
C ALA A 64 1.59 11.58 -9.66
N PHE A 65 1.77 11.64 -8.35
CA PHE A 65 2.62 10.72 -7.60
C PHE A 65 1.73 9.80 -6.76
N LEU A 66 1.82 8.49 -7.02
CA LEU A 66 1.13 7.47 -6.26
C LEU A 66 2.17 6.61 -5.53
N TRP A 67 2.11 6.59 -4.22
CA TRP A 67 2.82 5.63 -3.40
C TRP A 67 1.86 4.52 -2.96
N LEU A 68 2.30 3.27 -3.12
CA LEU A 68 1.56 2.08 -2.74
C LEU A 68 2.47 1.18 -1.91
N SER A 69 1.97 0.60 -0.82
CA SER A 69 2.61 -0.59 -0.25
C SER A 69 2.29 -1.80 -1.13
N GLU A 70 3.22 -2.73 -1.27
CA GLU A 70 3.02 -3.92 -2.10
C GLU A 70 1.91 -4.80 -1.54
N GLN A 71 1.94 -5.06 -0.25
CA GLN A 71 1.00 -5.87 0.52
C GLN A 71 1.25 -5.62 2.02
N GLY A 72 0.66 -6.42 2.90
CA GLY A 72 0.92 -6.35 4.34
C GLY A 72 2.36 -6.67 4.72
N SER A 73 2.71 -6.41 5.99
CA SER A 73 4.03 -6.67 6.56
C SER A 73 4.37 -8.16 6.58
N GLN A 74 5.64 -8.51 6.77
CA GLN A 74 6.08 -9.90 7.00
C GLN A 74 5.76 -10.43 8.41
N LEU A 75 5.04 -9.66 9.21
CA LEU A 75 4.54 -10.10 10.51
C LEU A 75 3.44 -11.17 10.32
N PRO A 76 3.16 -11.98 11.35
CA PRO A 76 2.07 -12.96 11.30
C PRO A 76 0.76 -12.35 10.81
N PHE A 77 0.00 -13.12 10.02
CA PHE A 77 -1.25 -12.72 9.34
C PHE A 77 -1.12 -11.64 8.26
N GLY A 78 0.08 -11.17 7.98
CA GLY A 78 0.35 -10.16 6.95
C GLY A 78 0.65 -10.77 5.57
N LYS A 79 1.84 -10.47 5.04
CA LYS A 79 2.32 -10.85 3.71
C LYS A 79 2.06 -12.34 3.38
N TRP A 80 1.63 -12.62 2.13
CA TRP A 80 1.23 -13.95 1.60
C TRP A 80 0.00 -14.56 2.27
N THR A 81 -0.87 -13.75 2.81
CA THR A 81 -2.18 -14.20 3.30
C THR A 81 -3.31 -13.39 2.67
N CYS A 82 -4.54 -13.92 2.77
CA CYS A 82 -5.75 -13.20 2.40
C CYS A 82 -6.47 -12.62 3.65
N TYR A 83 -5.79 -12.46 4.78
CA TYR A 83 -6.30 -11.69 5.90
C TYR A 83 -6.24 -10.20 5.59
N ASP A 84 -7.05 -9.39 6.26
CA ASP A 84 -7.09 -7.94 6.08
C ASP A 84 -5.69 -7.32 6.21
N THR A 85 -4.92 -7.68 7.21
CA THR A 85 -3.53 -7.25 7.41
C THR A 85 -2.56 -7.65 6.29
N GLY A 86 -2.96 -8.57 5.41
CA GLY A 86 -2.18 -9.00 4.25
C GLY A 86 -2.60 -8.33 2.95
N ILE A 87 -3.86 -7.94 2.82
CA ILE A 87 -4.43 -7.41 1.57
C ILE A 87 -4.80 -5.93 1.62
N HIS A 88 -5.05 -5.37 2.80
CA HIS A 88 -5.35 -3.96 2.99
C HIS A 88 -4.07 -3.13 2.93
N ALA A 89 -3.64 -2.84 1.71
CA ALA A 89 -2.41 -2.12 1.44
C ALA A 89 -2.62 -0.60 1.55
N ALA A 90 -1.59 0.11 2.02
CA ALA A 90 -1.63 1.56 2.09
C ALA A 90 -1.47 2.19 0.70
N ALA A 91 -2.24 3.24 0.42
CA ALA A 91 -2.18 4.01 -0.81
C ALA A 91 -2.22 5.51 -0.50
N VAL A 92 -1.26 6.27 -1.02
CA VAL A 92 -1.22 7.73 -0.91
C VAL A 92 -0.99 8.31 -2.29
N LEU A 93 -1.91 9.16 -2.74
CA LEU A 93 -1.79 9.84 -4.02
C LEU A 93 -1.69 11.35 -3.82
N ARG A 94 -0.72 11.94 -4.48
CA ARG A 94 -0.52 13.38 -4.54
C ARG A 94 -0.56 13.85 -5.99
N TRP A 95 -1.52 14.69 -6.30
CA TRP A 95 -1.58 15.44 -7.56
C TRP A 95 -2.31 16.76 -7.34
N PRO A 96 -1.61 17.89 -7.12
CA PRO A 96 -2.22 19.14 -6.70
C PRO A 96 -3.31 19.66 -7.65
N ARG A 97 -3.22 19.34 -8.94
CA ARG A 97 -4.22 19.76 -9.94
C ARG A 97 -5.58 19.08 -9.80
N LEU A 98 -5.63 17.91 -9.14
CA LEU A 98 -6.86 17.11 -9.08
C LEU A 98 -7.23 16.72 -7.65
N VAL A 99 -6.25 16.31 -6.85
CA VAL A 99 -6.48 15.73 -5.53
C VAL A 99 -6.34 16.81 -4.46
N LYS A 100 -7.41 17.02 -3.69
CA LYS A 100 -7.40 17.96 -2.57
C LYS A 100 -6.45 17.46 -1.49
N ALA A 101 -5.54 18.33 -1.06
CA ALA A 101 -4.61 18.01 0.04
C ALA A 101 -5.36 17.64 1.32
N GLY A 102 -4.89 16.58 2.00
CA GLY A 102 -5.49 16.07 3.24
C GLY A 102 -6.86 15.41 3.06
N SER A 103 -7.29 15.12 1.81
CA SER A 103 -8.50 14.34 1.58
C SER A 103 -8.27 12.86 1.83
N GLU A 104 -9.29 12.17 2.31
CA GLU A 104 -9.32 10.73 2.53
C GLU A 104 -10.53 10.12 1.83
N SER A 105 -10.44 8.86 1.44
CA SER A 105 -11.55 8.12 0.86
C SER A 105 -11.59 6.71 1.41
N ALA A 106 -12.80 6.26 1.76
CA ALA A 106 -13.09 4.87 2.13
C ALA A 106 -13.56 4.01 0.93
N ALA A 107 -13.50 4.55 -0.30
CA ALA A 107 -13.87 3.79 -1.48
C ALA A 107 -12.95 2.58 -1.65
N LEU A 108 -13.53 1.40 -1.85
CA LEU A 108 -12.78 0.19 -2.13
C LEU A 108 -12.16 0.29 -3.53
N VAL A 109 -10.85 0.18 -3.60
CA VAL A 109 -10.07 0.13 -4.85
C VAL A 109 -9.16 -1.09 -4.84
N SER A 110 -8.82 -1.59 -6.01
CA SER A 110 -7.90 -2.72 -6.18
C SER A 110 -6.72 -2.30 -7.04
N TYR A 111 -5.61 -3.03 -6.99
CA TYR A 111 -4.43 -2.72 -7.80
C TYR A 111 -4.68 -2.84 -9.30
N VAL A 112 -5.63 -3.66 -9.72
CA VAL A 112 -6.05 -3.76 -11.12
C VAL A 112 -6.65 -2.45 -11.65
N ASP A 113 -7.15 -1.58 -10.75
CA ASP A 113 -7.76 -0.30 -11.08
C ASP A 113 -6.73 0.81 -11.36
N VAL A 114 -5.46 0.61 -10.99
CA VAL A 114 -4.41 1.63 -11.13
C VAL A 114 -4.16 1.97 -12.60
N VAL A 115 -3.99 0.97 -13.45
CA VAL A 115 -3.71 1.20 -14.88
C VAL A 115 -4.86 1.91 -15.59
N PRO A 116 -6.13 1.46 -15.50
CA PRO A 116 -7.24 2.19 -16.10
C PRO A 116 -7.40 3.60 -15.54
N THR A 117 -7.07 3.82 -14.26
CA THR A 117 -7.08 5.18 -13.68
C THR A 117 -6.03 6.08 -14.32
N TRP A 118 -4.79 5.60 -14.51
CA TRP A 118 -3.75 6.38 -15.18
C TRP A 118 -4.09 6.71 -16.62
N ILE A 119 -4.70 5.78 -17.35
CA ILE A 119 -5.17 6.02 -18.72
C ILE A 119 -6.21 7.13 -18.74
N ALA A 120 -7.22 7.06 -17.86
CA ALA A 120 -8.27 8.06 -17.77
C ALA A 120 -7.70 9.45 -17.37
N LEU A 121 -6.77 9.49 -16.40
CA LEU A 121 -6.12 10.74 -15.97
C LEU A 121 -5.24 11.36 -17.05
N ALA A 122 -4.69 10.55 -17.94
CA ALA A 122 -3.96 11.00 -19.13
C ALA A 122 -4.87 11.43 -20.30
N GLY A 123 -6.20 11.39 -20.12
CA GLY A 123 -7.17 11.74 -21.16
C GLY A 123 -7.48 10.62 -22.15
N GLY A 124 -7.07 9.39 -21.86
CA GLY A 124 -7.39 8.20 -22.65
C GLY A 124 -8.71 7.54 -22.23
N ALA A 125 -9.14 6.54 -22.99
CA ALA A 125 -10.28 5.68 -22.70
C ALA A 125 -9.78 4.27 -22.34
N PRO A 126 -9.96 3.79 -21.12
CA PRO A 126 -9.52 2.45 -20.70
C PRO A 126 -10.43 1.33 -21.18
N GLU A 127 -11.71 1.59 -21.45
CA GLU A 127 -12.73 0.59 -21.75
C GLU A 127 -12.40 -0.30 -22.99
N PRO A 128 -11.86 0.25 -24.11
CA PRO A 128 -11.55 -0.57 -25.27
C PRO A 128 -10.39 -1.56 -25.05
N LEU A 129 -9.65 -1.42 -23.95
CA LEU A 129 -8.46 -2.24 -23.68
C LEU A 129 -8.78 -3.57 -22.99
N GLY A 130 -10.02 -3.80 -22.56
CA GLY A 130 -10.43 -5.03 -21.89
C GLY A 130 -9.68 -5.31 -20.60
N LEU A 131 -9.38 -4.27 -19.83
CA LEU A 131 -8.69 -4.38 -18.53
C LEU A 131 -9.64 -4.94 -17.47
N ASP A 132 -9.11 -5.73 -16.53
CA ASP A 132 -9.91 -6.31 -15.43
C ASP A 132 -10.36 -5.26 -14.40
N GLY A 133 -9.65 -4.14 -14.28
CA GLY A 133 -9.96 -3.05 -13.37
C GLY A 133 -10.77 -1.93 -14.03
N ALA A 134 -11.28 -1.03 -13.19
CA ALA A 134 -11.99 0.18 -13.59
C ALA A 134 -11.29 1.43 -13.07
N SER A 135 -11.51 2.58 -13.71
CA SER A 135 -10.91 3.84 -13.28
C SER A 135 -11.60 4.40 -12.04
N PHE A 136 -10.85 4.73 -11.00
CA PHE A 136 -11.32 5.48 -9.82
C PHE A 136 -10.96 6.97 -9.87
N ALA A 137 -10.75 7.53 -11.05
CA ALA A 137 -10.41 8.94 -11.24
C ALA A 137 -11.46 9.88 -10.63
N ASP A 138 -12.75 9.53 -10.65
CA ASP A 138 -13.81 10.34 -10.04
C ASP A 138 -13.74 10.33 -8.51
N VAL A 139 -13.28 9.27 -7.88
CA VAL A 139 -12.98 9.24 -6.44
C VAL A 139 -11.85 10.21 -6.12
N LEU A 140 -10.77 10.19 -6.91
CA LEU A 140 -9.63 11.09 -6.75
C LEU A 140 -10.02 12.56 -6.92
N ALA A 141 -10.94 12.85 -7.84
CA ALA A 141 -11.47 14.19 -8.09
C ALA A 141 -12.54 14.60 -7.06
N SER A 142 -12.85 13.82 -6.06
CA SER A 142 -13.93 14.02 -5.09
C SER A 142 -15.32 14.16 -5.73
N LYS A 143 -15.53 13.56 -6.89
CA LYS A 143 -16.82 13.51 -7.59
C LYS A 143 -17.62 12.26 -7.20
N ALA A 144 -16.97 11.24 -6.71
CA ALA A 144 -17.56 10.02 -6.17
C ALA A 144 -16.93 9.66 -4.81
N ASN A 145 -17.68 8.96 -3.98
CA ASN A 145 -17.22 8.43 -2.68
C ASN A 145 -17.26 6.90 -2.63
N HIS A 146 -17.52 6.27 -3.76
CA HIS A 146 -17.68 4.84 -3.94
C HIS A 146 -17.04 4.41 -5.26
N HIS A 147 -16.50 3.18 -5.31
CA HIS A 147 -15.92 2.60 -6.52
C HIS A 147 -16.37 1.14 -6.69
N HIS A 148 -15.98 0.25 -5.79
CA HIS A 148 -16.44 -1.14 -5.79
C HIS A 148 -17.28 -1.46 -4.56
N ASP A 149 -18.28 -2.33 -4.71
CA ASP A 149 -19.03 -2.92 -3.59
C ASP A 149 -18.21 -4.00 -2.88
N VAL A 150 -17.41 -4.74 -3.64
CA VAL A 150 -16.56 -5.84 -3.17
C VAL A 150 -15.26 -5.85 -3.95
N VAL A 151 -14.18 -6.10 -3.28
CA VAL A 151 -12.87 -6.38 -3.88
C VAL A 151 -12.43 -7.80 -3.55
N PHE A 152 -11.61 -8.37 -4.44
CA PHE A 152 -11.16 -9.75 -4.36
C PHE A 152 -9.64 -9.81 -4.21
N ALA A 153 -9.17 -10.77 -3.44
CA ALA A 153 -7.77 -11.08 -3.33
C ALA A 153 -7.53 -12.58 -3.50
N THR A 154 -6.40 -12.92 -4.08
CA THR A 154 -5.99 -14.31 -4.27
C THR A 154 -4.53 -14.50 -3.87
N HIS A 155 -4.26 -15.64 -3.25
CA HIS A 155 -2.93 -16.13 -3.01
C HIS A 155 -2.86 -17.55 -3.57
N THR A 156 -1.97 -17.79 -4.53
CA THR A 156 -1.91 -19.05 -5.29
C THR A 156 -0.59 -19.78 -5.15
N THR A 157 0.33 -19.28 -4.32
CA THR A 157 1.66 -19.86 -4.12
C THR A 157 1.78 -20.59 -2.79
N ARG A 158 2.95 -21.14 -2.51
CA ARG A 158 3.23 -21.91 -1.31
C ARG A 158 3.29 -21.08 -0.03
N GLY A 159 3.45 -19.76 -0.11
CA GLY A 159 3.88 -18.94 1.02
C GLY A 159 5.32 -19.26 1.45
N ILE A 160 5.80 -18.58 2.48
CA ILE A 160 7.19 -18.75 2.96
C ILE A 160 7.45 -20.13 3.58
N TYR A 161 6.46 -20.71 4.25
CA TYR A 161 6.67 -21.87 5.14
C TYR A 161 5.95 -23.14 4.71
N ASN A 162 5.35 -23.14 3.54
CA ASN A 162 4.58 -24.29 3.08
C ASN A 162 5.43 -25.18 2.18
N GLY A 163 6.03 -26.17 2.69
CA GLY A 163 6.69 -27.28 2.04
C GLY A 163 6.74 -27.27 0.50
N SER A 164 6.46 -28.39 -0.12
CA SER A 164 6.47 -28.55 -1.60
C SER A 164 5.13 -28.22 -2.26
N GLU A 165 4.03 -28.09 -1.52
CA GLU A 165 2.69 -27.97 -2.06
C GLU A 165 2.23 -26.50 -2.08
N ALA A 166 1.71 -26.08 -3.24
CA ALA A 166 1.01 -24.81 -3.38
C ALA A 166 -0.46 -24.99 -3.00
N PHE A 167 -1.04 -24.00 -2.34
CA PHE A 167 -2.47 -23.95 -2.07
C PHE A 167 -3.04 -22.60 -2.49
N ALA A 168 -4.25 -22.61 -3.00
CA ALA A 168 -4.93 -21.41 -3.41
C ALA A 168 -5.89 -20.95 -2.31
N THR A 169 -5.71 -19.71 -1.86
CA THR A 169 -6.67 -19.02 -1.01
C THR A 169 -7.30 -17.86 -1.77
N ARG A 170 -8.54 -17.55 -1.47
CA ARG A 170 -9.28 -16.44 -2.06
C ARG A 170 -10.04 -15.72 -0.95
N ALA A 171 -10.12 -14.41 -1.07
CA ALA A 171 -10.93 -13.56 -0.20
C ALA A 171 -11.78 -12.62 -1.04
N ALA A 172 -12.91 -12.25 -0.48
CA ALA A 172 -13.73 -11.14 -0.93
C ALA A 172 -14.05 -10.28 0.29
N THR A 173 -13.98 -8.97 0.15
CA THR A 173 -14.29 -8.03 1.23
C THR A 173 -15.11 -6.86 0.71
N ASP A 174 -16.07 -6.41 1.52
CA ASP A 174 -16.84 -5.18 1.34
C ASP A 174 -16.30 -4.01 2.18
N GLY A 175 -15.11 -4.19 2.78
CA GLY A 175 -14.45 -3.17 3.59
C GLY A 175 -14.97 -3.03 5.03
N LYS A 176 -15.76 -4.00 5.52
CA LYS A 176 -16.32 -4.01 6.88
C LYS A 176 -15.68 -5.05 7.77
#